data_be679af384c88a016f0fb215eead12f6
#
_entry.id   be679af384c88a016f0fb215eead12f6
#
_cell.length_a   1.000
_cell.length_b   1.000
_cell.length_c   1.000
_cell.angle_alpha   90.00
_cell.angle_beta   90.00
_cell.angle_gamma   90.00
#
_symmetry.space_group_name_H-M   'P 1'
#
loop_
_entity.id
_entity.type
_entity.pdbx_description
1 polymer ?
#
loop_
_entity_poly.entity_id
_entity_poly.type
_entity_poly.pdbx_seq_one_letter_code
_entity_poly.pdbx_strand_id
1 'polypeptide(L)'
;EKTMSKQIWKPGNMLYPVPAVLVSVADSEGKDNLITIAWTGTVCSDPAMTYISVRKERYSHHMLKENKEFVINLVSKEICRAADFCGVRSGRDLDKFEATGLTREKASTVNVPLVKESPVNIECKVTQVLELGSHDMFLAKVTAVQVDESLLDEKGKLDLNKAHLVAYSHGEYQTF
;
A
#
# COMPACT_ATOMS: atom_id res chain seq x y z
N GLU A 1 28.65 -9.69 32.94
CA GLU A 1 27.40 -10.02 32.23
C GLU A 1 26.50 -8.78 32.15
N LYS A 2 26.08 -8.43 30.94
CA LYS A 2 25.21 -7.29 30.73
C LYS A 2 23.77 -7.71 31.03
N THR A 3 23.24 -7.28 32.18
CA THR A 3 21.84 -7.55 32.54
C THR A 3 20.92 -6.70 31.67
N MET A 4 20.03 -7.35 30.94
CA MET A 4 19.01 -6.66 30.16
C MET A 4 17.83 -6.33 31.06
N SER A 5 17.49 -5.06 31.17
CA SER A 5 16.30 -4.60 31.87
C SER A 5 15.34 -3.92 30.91
N LYS A 6 14.04 -4.08 31.12
CA LYS A 6 12.99 -3.49 30.30
C LYS A 6 12.16 -2.50 31.11
N GLN A 7 11.70 -1.46 30.45
CA GLN A 7 10.73 -0.53 31.01
C GLN A 7 9.34 -0.89 30.52
N ILE A 8 8.33 -0.67 31.34
CA ILE A 8 6.93 -0.86 30.95
C ILE A 8 6.40 0.47 30.44
N TRP A 9 6.00 0.48 29.18
CA TRP A 9 5.45 1.65 28.52
C TRP A 9 3.92 1.53 28.39
N LYS A 10 3.26 2.63 28.14
CA LYS A 10 1.84 2.65 27.81
C LYS A 10 1.60 1.92 26.49
N PRO A 11 0.41 1.31 26.31
CA PRO A 11 0.05 0.71 25.04
C PRO A 11 0.22 1.69 23.86
N GLY A 12 0.89 1.24 22.82
CA GLY A 12 1.16 2.05 21.63
C GLY A 12 1.61 1.18 20.46
N ASN A 13 1.86 1.84 19.34
CA ASN A 13 2.19 1.20 18.08
C ASN A 13 3.70 0.97 17.99
N MET A 14 4.13 -0.27 18.22
CA MET A 14 5.56 -0.64 18.22
C MET A 14 5.88 -1.81 17.30
N LEU A 15 4.92 -2.25 16.48
CA LEU A 15 5.19 -3.32 15.53
C LEU A 15 5.90 -2.73 14.30
N TYR A 16 7.21 -2.81 14.29
CA TYR A 16 8.08 -2.33 13.21
C TYR A 16 9.19 -3.34 12.92
N PRO A 17 9.78 -3.37 11.72
CA PRO A 17 9.41 -2.57 10.55
C PRO A 17 8.10 -3.05 9.92
N VAL A 18 7.42 -2.16 9.24
CA VAL A 18 6.23 -2.46 8.46
C VAL A 18 6.46 -2.08 7.00
N PRO A 19 5.74 -2.66 6.04
CA PRO A 19 5.84 -2.20 4.67
C PRO A 19 5.32 -0.78 4.54
N ALA A 20 5.84 -0.02 3.58
CA ALA A 20 5.24 1.21 3.13
C ALA A 20 4.83 1.01 1.68
N VAL A 21 3.54 1.17 1.38
CA VAL A 21 2.99 0.90 0.06
C VAL A 21 2.21 2.10 -0.45
N LEU A 22 2.16 2.25 -1.77
CA LEU A 22 1.27 3.18 -2.44
C LEU A 22 -0.03 2.45 -2.76
N VAL A 23 -1.14 2.94 -2.23
CA VAL A 23 -2.46 2.37 -2.53
C VAL A 23 -3.17 3.31 -3.50
N SER A 24 -3.56 2.78 -4.65
CA SER A 24 -4.42 3.49 -5.58
C SER A 24 -5.88 3.14 -5.32
N VAL A 25 -6.73 4.15 -5.41
CA VAL A 25 -8.17 4.07 -5.19
C VAL A 25 -8.87 4.87 -6.28
N ALA A 26 -10.15 4.61 -6.49
CA ALA A 26 -10.98 5.38 -7.42
C ALA A 26 -12.41 5.45 -6.90
N ASP A 27 -13.13 6.49 -7.30
CA ASP A 27 -14.55 6.60 -7.04
C ASP A 27 -15.39 6.02 -8.19
N SER A 28 -16.72 6.09 -8.07
CA SER A 28 -17.64 5.58 -9.09
C SER A 28 -17.63 6.38 -10.39
N GLU A 29 -17.08 7.61 -10.38
CA GLU A 29 -16.99 8.49 -11.54
C GLU A 29 -15.64 8.39 -12.25
N GLY A 30 -14.74 7.53 -11.79
CA GLY A 30 -13.42 7.34 -12.36
C GLY A 30 -12.35 8.30 -11.87
N LYS A 31 -12.67 9.15 -10.89
CA LYS A 31 -11.65 9.97 -10.22
C LYS A 31 -10.82 9.09 -9.31
N ASP A 32 -9.51 9.19 -9.40
CA ASP A 32 -8.60 8.36 -8.62
C ASP A 32 -7.74 9.17 -7.64
N ASN A 33 -7.05 8.46 -6.78
CA ASN A 33 -6.09 9.03 -5.84
C ASN A 33 -5.04 8.00 -5.44
N LEU A 34 -3.94 8.48 -4.91
CA LEU A 34 -2.90 7.68 -4.27
C LEU A 34 -2.81 8.05 -2.80
N ILE A 35 -2.63 7.05 -1.96
CA ILE A 35 -2.39 7.21 -0.53
C ILE A 35 -1.28 6.26 -0.10
N THR A 36 -0.36 6.74 0.72
CA THR A 36 0.70 5.91 1.28
C THR A 36 0.20 5.27 2.57
N ILE A 37 0.30 3.96 2.65
CA ILE A 37 -0.21 3.15 3.75
C ILE A 37 0.94 2.33 4.33
N ALA A 38 1.06 2.33 5.66
CA ALA A 38 1.96 1.47 6.41
C ALA A 38 1.19 0.45 7.27
N TRP A 39 -0.07 0.73 7.60
CA TRP A 39 -0.94 -0.24 8.31
C TRP A 39 -1.59 -1.17 7.28
N THR A 40 -0.83 -2.19 6.88
CA THR A 40 -1.21 -3.15 5.84
C THR A 40 -0.49 -4.48 6.06
N GLY A 41 -1.08 -5.56 5.60
CA GLY A 41 -0.46 -6.87 5.74
C GLY A 41 -1.28 -7.99 5.10
N THR A 42 -0.72 -9.18 5.13
CA THR A 42 -1.35 -10.42 4.68
C THR A 42 -2.11 -11.04 5.85
N VAL A 43 -3.37 -11.43 5.63
CA VAL A 43 -4.21 -12.02 6.68
C VAL A 43 -4.62 -13.46 6.40
N CYS A 44 -4.54 -13.91 5.14
CA CYS A 44 -4.91 -15.27 4.75
C CYS A 44 -4.15 -15.65 3.49
N SER A 45 -3.73 -16.91 3.39
CA SER A 45 -2.98 -17.43 2.24
C SER A 45 -3.88 -18.11 1.20
N ASP A 46 -4.93 -18.78 1.64
CA ASP A 46 -5.85 -19.48 0.76
C ASP A 46 -7.29 -19.35 1.31
N PRO A 47 -8.11 -18.47 0.73
CA PRO A 47 -7.79 -17.54 -0.37
C PRO A 47 -6.80 -16.47 0.03
N ALA A 48 -6.04 -15.94 -0.93
CA ALA A 48 -5.09 -14.85 -0.68
C ALA A 48 -5.85 -13.57 -0.28
N MET A 49 -5.57 -13.05 0.91
CA MET A 49 -6.24 -11.87 1.45
C MET A 49 -5.25 -10.93 2.12
N THR A 50 -5.52 -9.66 1.94
CA THR A 50 -4.77 -8.55 2.57
C THR A 50 -5.73 -7.60 3.26
N TYR A 51 -5.18 -6.62 3.95
CA TYR A 51 -5.95 -5.50 4.48
C TYR A 51 -5.16 -4.21 4.33
N ILE A 52 -5.88 -3.11 4.34
CA ILE A 52 -5.34 -1.78 4.58
C ILE A 52 -6.19 -1.11 5.65
N SER A 53 -5.56 -0.40 6.58
CA SER A 53 -6.28 0.43 7.57
C SER A 53 -6.11 1.89 7.21
N VAL A 54 -7.21 2.61 7.11
CA VAL A 54 -7.25 3.99 6.61
C VAL A 54 -7.99 4.87 7.62
N ARG A 55 -7.39 6.02 7.95
CA ARG A 55 -8.04 7.01 8.80
C ARG A 55 -9.30 7.55 8.11
N LYS A 56 -10.35 7.74 8.90
CA LYS A 56 -11.67 8.20 8.40
C LYS A 56 -11.61 9.57 7.72
N GLU A 57 -10.72 10.44 8.16
CA GLU A 57 -10.54 11.79 7.61
C GLU A 57 -9.71 11.85 6.32
N ARG A 58 -9.07 10.75 5.90
CA ARG A 58 -8.29 10.72 4.66
C ARG A 58 -9.19 10.80 3.44
N TYR A 59 -8.75 11.56 2.45
CA TYR A 59 -9.51 11.77 1.22
C TYR A 59 -9.86 10.48 0.48
N SER A 60 -8.98 9.47 0.52
CA SER A 60 -9.21 8.17 -0.12
C SER A 60 -10.28 7.31 0.57
N HIS A 61 -10.64 7.63 1.81
CA HIS A 61 -11.56 6.80 2.60
C HIS A 61 -12.92 6.63 1.92
N HIS A 62 -13.53 7.73 1.46
CA HIS A 62 -14.84 7.66 0.80
C HIS A 62 -14.80 6.89 -0.52
N MET A 63 -13.67 6.98 -1.25
CA MET A 63 -13.48 6.23 -2.50
C MET A 63 -13.45 4.72 -2.26
N LEU A 64 -12.79 4.30 -1.17
CA LEU A 64 -12.74 2.90 -0.76
C LEU A 64 -14.11 2.38 -0.34
N LYS A 65 -14.88 3.18 0.39
CA LYS A 65 -16.24 2.80 0.80
C LYS A 65 -17.19 2.72 -0.39
N GLU A 66 -17.02 3.59 -1.36
CA GLU A 66 -17.88 3.70 -2.54
C GLU A 66 -17.58 2.61 -3.57
N ASN A 67 -16.31 2.46 -3.96
CA ASN A 67 -15.91 1.56 -5.04
C ASN A 67 -15.51 0.16 -4.57
N LYS A 68 -15.05 0.01 -3.35
CA LYS A 68 -14.68 -1.26 -2.72
C LYS A 68 -13.57 -2.04 -3.48
N GLU A 69 -12.72 -1.31 -4.18
CA GLU A 69 -11.57 -1.85 -4.89
C GLU A 69 -10.35 -0.98 -4.62
N PHE A 70 -9.18 -1.60 -4.57
CA PHE A 70 -7.93 -0.86 -4.48
C PHE A 70 -6.78 -1.69 -5.03
N VAL A 71 -5.66 -1.03 -5.28
CA VAL A 71 -4.43 -1.69 -5.69
C VAL A 71 -3.34 -1.33 -4.69
N ILE A 72 -2.66 -2.34 -4.17
CA ILE A 72 -1.45 -2.15 -3.37
C ILE A 72 -0.27 -2.16 -4.34
N ASN A 73 0.42 -1.03 -4.45
CA ASN A 73 1.60 -0.91 -5.28
C ASN A 73 2.83 -0.91 -4.37
N LEU A 74 3.68 -1.92 -4.47
CA LEU A 74 4.88 -1.99 -3.66
C LEU A 74 5.83 -0.85 -4.03
N VAL A 75 6.53 -0.33 -3.04
CA VAL A 75 7.39 0.83 -3.20
C VAL A 75 8.85 0.40 -3.24
N SER A 76 9.49 0.63 -4.38
CA SER A 76 10.92 0.46 -4.53
C SER A 76 11.66 1.73 -4.07
N LYS A 77 12.96 1.61 -3.90
CA LYS A 77 13.84 2.75 -3.57
C LYS A 77 13.62 3.92 -4.53
N GLU A 78 13.44 3.65 -5.82
CA GLU A 78 13.30 4.67 -6.87
C GLU A 78 12.04 5.53 -6.71
N ILE A 79 10.95 4.97 -6.19
CA ILE A 79 9.69 5.70 -6.01
C ILE A 79 9.40 6.05 -4.54
N CYS A 80 10.39 5.90 -3.66
CA CYS A 80 10.22 6.17 -2.22
C CYS A 80 9.86 7.63 -1.93
N ARG A 81 10.47 8.59 -2.62
CA ARG A 81 10.16 10.01 -2.46
C ARG A 81 8.73 10.33 -2.88
N ALA A 82 8.27 9.71 -3.98
CA ALA A 82 6.88 9.86 -4.43
C ALA A 82 5.91 9.30 -3.40
N ALA A 83 6.25 8.15 -2.80
CA ALA A 83 5.43 7.54 -1.75
C ALA A 83 5.34 8.45 -0.51
N ASP A 84 6.45 9.02 -0.07
CA ASP A 84 6.47 9.95 1.06
C ASP A 84 5.60 11.18 0.76
N PHE A 85 5.75 11.78 -0.40
CA PHE A 85 4.92 12.91 -0.86
C PHE A 85 3.43 12.56 -0.81
N CYS A 86 3.04 11.39 -1.32
CA CYS A 86 1.64 10.96 -1.33
C CYS A 86 1.09 10.72 0.08
N GLY A 87 1.94 10.43 1.05
CA GLY A 87 1.55 10.22 2.44
C GLY A 87 1.26 11.50 3.21
N VAL A 88 1.86 12.63 2.79
CA VAL A 88 1.75 13.92 3.51
C VAL A 88 0.88 14.95 2.80
N ARG A 89 0.36 14.65 1.60
CA ARG A 89 -0.51 15.54 0.83
C ARG A 89 -1.89 14.93 0.67
N SER A 90 -2.88 15.79 0.38
CA SER A 90 -4.26 15.35 0.17
C SER A 90 -4.64 15.38 -1.32
N GLY A 91 -5.37 14.36 -1.77
CA GLY A 91 -5.97 14.34 -3.11
C GLY A 91 -7.06 15.40 -3.32
N ARG A 92 -7.51 16.06 -2.25
CA ARG A 92 -8.40 17.22 -2.36
C ARG A 92 -7.73 18.40 -3.04
N ASP A 93 -6.40 18.53 -2.85
CA ASP A 93 -5.66 19.72 -3.24
C ASP A 93 -4.93 19.56 -4.57
N LEU A 94 -4.64 18.31 -4.99
CA LEU A 94 -3.85 18.06 -6.18
C LEU A 94 -4.04 16.64 -6.73
N ASP A 95 -3.69 16.44 -8.00
CA ASP A 95 -3.56 15.13 -8.62
C ASP A 95 -2.18 14.56 -8.27
N LYS A 96 -2.14 13.52 -7.48
CA LYS A 96 -0.87 12.94 -6.99
C LYS A 96 -0.10 12.20 -8.08
N PHE A 97 -0.76 11.63 -9.09
CA PHE A 97 -0.05 11.06 -10.24
C PHE A 97 0.70 12.16 -11.01
N GLU A 98 0.01 13.24 -11.33
CA GLU A 98 0.63 14.36 -12.03
C GLU A 98 1.75 15.00 -11.21
N ALA A 99 1.51 15.27 -9.93
CA ALA A 99 2.49 15.92 -9.05
C ALA A 99 3.76 15.08 -8.85
N THR A 100 3.68 13.76 -8.86
CA THR A 100 4.81 12.86 -8.65
C THR A 100 5.45 12.38 -9.95
N GLY A 101 4.78 12.56 -11.08
CA GLY A 101 5.23 11.99 -12.35
C GLY A 101 4.99 10.49 -12.50
N LEU A 102 4.28 9.88 -11.54
CA LEU A 102 3.90 8.47 -11.64
C LEU A 102 2.83 8.29 -12.71
N THR A 103 2.85 7.13 -13.36
CA THR A 103 2.02 6.84 -14.53
C THR A 103 0.90 5.87 -14.16
N ARG A 104 -0.33 6.21 -14.55
CA ARG A 104 -1.48 5.30 -14.45
C ARG A 104 -1.35 4.19 -15.48
N GLU A 105 -1.63 2.97 -15.06
CA GLU A 105 -1.70 1.81 -15.93
C GLU A 105 -2.98 1.04 -15.62
N LYS A 106 -3.60 0.48 -16.66
CA LYS A 106 -4.86 -0.24 -16.49
C LYS A 106 -4.64 -1.55 -15.73
N ALA A 107 -5.46 -1.78 -14.69
CA ALA A 107 -5.48 -3.05 -13.98
C ALA A 107 -6.20 -4.14 -14.78
N SER A 108 -6.03 -5.41 -14.37
CA SER A 108 -6.64 -6.54 -15.06
C SER A 108 -8.01 -6.94 -14.48
N THR A 109 -8.24 -6.76 -13.19
CA THR A 109 -9.45 -7.26 -12.51
C THR A 109 -10.25 -6.17 -11.77
N VAL A 110 -9.69 -4.99 -11.60
CA VAL A 110 -10.34 -3.89 -10.86
C VAL A 110 -10.38 -2.62 -11.71
N ASN A 111 -11.29 -1.70 -11.37
CA ASN A 111 -11.45 -0.41 -12.03
C ASN A 111 -10.67 0.69 -11.28
N VAL A 112 -9.45 0.37 -10.91
CA VAL A 112 -8.53 1.24 -10.19
C VAL A 112 -7.19 1.18 -10.91
N PRO A 113 -6.51 2.30 -11.15
CA PRO A 113 -5.24 2.25 -11.89
C PRO A 113 -4.13 1.62 -11.06
N LEU A 114 -3.21 0.95 -11.76
CA LEU A 114 -1.92 0.56 -11.22
C LEU A 114 -0.97 1.76 -11.26
N VAL A 115 0.03 1.75 -10.40
CA VAL A 115 1.20 2.61 -10.55
C VAL A 115 2.22 1.85 -11.42
N LYS A 116 2.43 2.33 -12.63
CA LYS A 116 3.31 1.65 -13.62
C LYS A 116 4.74 1.45 -13.10
N GLU A 117 5.28 2.43 -12.41
CA GLU A 117 6.66 2.42 -11.88
C GLU A 117 6.85 1.48 -10.68
N SER A 118 5.77 0.99 -10.08
CA SER A 118 5.86 0.02 -9.00
C SER A 118 6.25 -1.35 -9.53
N PRO A 119 7.19 -2.06 -8.86
CA PRO A 119 7.62 -3.38 -9.33
C PRO A 119 6.59 -4.50 -9.15
N VAL A 120 5.65 -4.33 -8.23
CA VAL A 120 4.59 -5.32 -7.95
C VAL A 120 3.29 -4.58 -7.62
N ASN A 121 2.22 -4.97 -8.29
CA ASN A 121 0.89 -4.41 -8.09
C ASN A 121 -0.05 -5.53 -7.65
N ILE A 122 -0.76 -5.32 -6.54
CA ILE A 122 -1.66 -6.32 -5.94
C ILE A 122 -3.08 -5.76 -6.05
N GLU A 123 -3.88 -6.33 -6.95
CA GLU A 123 -5.26 -5.92 -7.20
C GLU A 123 -6.19 -6.56 -6.18
N CYS A 124 -7.02 -5.75 -5.53
CA CYS A 124 -7.81 -6.17 -4.38
C CYS A 124 -9.27 -5.74 -4.50
N LYS A 125 -10.17 -6.63 -4.07
CA LYS A 125 -11.59 -6.33 -3.88
C LYS A 125 -11.95 -6.45 -2.41
N VAL A 126 -12.52 -5.38 -1.85
CA VAL A 126 -12.92 -5.32 -0.43
C VAL A 126 -14.05 -6.32 -0.17
N THR A 127 -13.88 -7.16 0.84
CA THR A 127 -14.88 -8.12 1.28
C THR A 127 -15.57 -7.70 2.57
N GLN A 128 -14.88 -6.94 3.42
CA GLN A 128 -15.40 -6.53 4.72
C GLN A 128 -14.71 -5.25 5.18
N VAL A 129 -15.45 -4.39 5.85
CA VAL A 129 -14.91 -3.18 6.49
C VAL A 129 -15.13 -3.29 7.98
N LEU A 130 -14.08 -3.16 8.78
CA LEU A 130 -14.16 -3.16 10.24
C LEU A 130 -13.86 -1.75 10.76
N GLU A 131 -14.79 -1.22 11.54
CA GLU A 131 -14.59 0.07 12.22
C GLU A 131 -13.86 -0.17 13.54
N LEU A 132 -12.63 0.35 13.65
CA LEU A 132 -11.77 0.05 14.80
C LEU A 132 -11.57 1.22 15.76
N GLY A 133 -11.77 2.43 15.30
CA GLY A 133 -11.51 3.65 16.09
C GLY A 133 -10.98 4.75 15.18
N SER A 134 -9.69 5.07 15.27
CA SER A 134 -9.06 6.07 14.39
C SER A 134 -9.03 5.62 12.93
N HIS A 135 -9.02 4.32 12.68
CA HIS A 135 -8.93 3.70 11.37
C HIS A 135 -10.10 2.77 11.12
N ASP A 136 -10.52 2.68 9.86
CA ASP A 136 -11.31 1.57 9.37
C ASP A 136 -10.39 0.60 8.64
N MET A 137 -10.55 -0.69 8.90
CA MET A 137 -9.79 -1.76 8.28
C MET A 137 -10.58 -2.33 7.11
N PHE A 138 -10.01 -2.24 5.93
CA PHE A 138 -10.60 -2.78 4.70
C PHE A 138 -9.95 -4.12 4.40
N LEU A 139 -10.66 -5.20 4.71
CA LEU A 139 -10.27 -6.57 4.35
C LEU A 139 -10.58 -6.80 2.88
N ALA A 140 -9.64 -7.39 2.16
CA ALA A 140 -9.79 -7.57 0.74
C ALA A 140 -9.24 -8.91 0.27
N LYS A 141 -9.89 -9.45 -0.77
CA LYS A 141 -9.40 -10.61 -1.51
C LYS A 141 -8.46 -10.11 -2.61
N VAL A 142 -7.32 -10.75 -2.76
CA VAL A 142 -6.41 -10.51 -3.88
C VAL A 142 -6.98 -11.17 -5.12
N THR A 143 -7.22 -10.39 -6.17
CA THR A 143 -7.81 -10.88 -7.43
C THR A 143 -6.79 -11.03 -8.55
N ALA A 144 -5.67 -10.32 -8.47
CA ALA A 144 -4.54 -10.47 -9.40
C ALA A 144 -3.28 -9.86 -8.79
N VAL A 145 -2.13 -10.38 -9.20
CA VAL A 145 -0.83 -9.82 -8.89
C VAL A 145 -0.08 -9.61 -10.19
N GLN A 146 0.39 -8.39 -10.42
CA GLN A 146 1.24 -8.08 -11.57
C GLN A 146 2.66 -7.86 -11.09
N VAL A 147 3.62 -8.44 -11.77
CA VAL A 147 5.04 -8.42 -11.40
C VAL A 147 5.85 -7.92 -12.59
N ASP A 148 6.76 -6.98 -12.35
CA ASP A 148 7.68 -6.52 -13.38
C ASP A 148 8.57 -7.68 -13.84
N GLU A 149 8.62 -7.88 -15.15
CA GLU A 149 9.40 -8.99 -15.76
C GLU A 149 10.88 -8.94 -15.39
N SER A 150 11.44 -7.75 -15.12
CA SER A 150 12.84 -7.58 -14.70
C SER A 150 13.16 -8.26 -13.37
N LEU A 151 12.14 -8.58 -12.56
CA LEU A 151 12.30 -9.29 -11.29
C LEU A 151 12.36 -10.81 -11.45
N LEU A 152 12.08 -11.31 -12.64
CA LEU A 152 12.09 -12.74 -12.93
C LEU A 152 13.47 -13.16 -13.45
N ASP A 153 13.92 -14.34 -13.05
CA ASP A 153 15.12 -14.94 -13.60
C ASP A 153 14.81 -15.63 -14.97
N GLU A 154 15.83 -16.23 -15.59
CA GLU A 154 15.71 -16.91 -16.89
C GLU A 154 14.67 -18.05 -16.88
N LYS A 155 14.37 -18.59 -15.70
CA LYS A 155 13.39 -19.68 -15.51
C LYS A 155 12.00 -19.17 -15.11
N GLY A 156 11.83 -17.85 -15.05
CA GLY A 156 10.58 -17.23 -14.62
C GLY A 156 10.38 -17.22 -13.11
N LYS A 157 11.42 -17.48 -12.32
CA LYS A 157 11.33 -17.42 -10.86
C LYS A 157 11.52 -15.98 -10.38
N LEU A 158 10.64 -15.58 -9.46
CA LEU A 158 10.69 -14.25 -8.85
C LEU A 158 11.90 -14.10 -7.92
N ASP A 159 12.69 -13.06 -8.15
CA ASP A 159 13.71 -12.58 -7.24
C ASP A 159 13.31 -11.19 -6.73
N LEU A 160 12.62 -11.17 -5.61
CA LEU A 160 12.08 -9.93 -5.05
C LEU A 160 13.18 -9.01 -4.51
N ASN A 161 14.37 -9.52 -4.23
CA ASN A 161 15.51 -8.70 -3.80
C ASN A 161 15.92 -7.66 -4.86
N LYS A 162 15.68 -7.95 -6.14
CA LYS A 162 15.95 -7.01 -7.23
C LYS A 162 15.06 -5.76 -7.19
N ALA A 163 13.94 -5.82 -6.47
CA ALA A 163 13.00 -4.71 -6.39
C ALA A 163 13.46 -3.59 -5.45
N HIS A 164 14.38 -3.88 -4.52
CA HIS A 164 14.85 -2.93 -3.51
C HIS A 164 13.68 -2.24 -2.81
N LEU A 165 12.80 -3.06 -2.23
CA LEU A 165 11.59 -2.59 -1.56
C LEU A 165 11.93 -1.80 -0.30
N VAL A 166 11.04 -0.87 0.07
CA VAL A 166 11.21 -0.06 1.28
C VAL A 166 10.30 -0.57 2.39
N ALA A 167 10.79 -0.41 3.62
CA ALA A 167 10.02 -0.59 4.84
C ALA A 167 9.98 0.72 5.61
N TYR A 168 9.03 0.83 6.51
CA TYR A 168 8.82 1.99 7.36
C TYR A 168 9.04 1.59 8.82
N SER A 169 9.82 2.37 9.55
CA SER A 169 10.08 2.14 10.95
C SER A 169 10.15 3.48 11.69
N HIS A 170 9.12 3.77 12.45
CA HIS A 170 9.05 4.92 13.35
C HIS A 170 9.50 6.25 12.71
N GLY A 171 8.88 6.62 11.59
CA GLY A 171 9.14 7.87 10.88
C GLY A 171 10.24 7.82 9.84
N GLU A 172 10.89 6.67 9.64
CA GLU A 172 11.99 6.51 8.69
C GLU A 172 11.71 5.42 7.67
N TYR A 173 12.15 5.63 6.42
CA TYR A 173 12.13 4.63 5.38
C TYR A 173 13.47 3.93 5.29
N GLN A 174 13.45 2.61 5.11
CA GLN A 174 14.63 1.79 4.91
C GLN A 174 14.44 0.92 3.67
N THR A 175 15.56 0.62 2.98
CA THR A 175 15.54 -0.22 1.78
C THR A 175 16.22 -1.56 2.04
N PHE A 176 15.79 -2.57 1.28
CA PHE A 176 16.37 -3.91 1.31
C PHE A 176 17.08 -4.26 0.02
#